data_1361222c4f8442a6b52c7c6d9605e1fa
#
_entry.id   1361222c4f8442a6b52c7c6d9605e1fa
#
_cell.length_a   1.000
_cell.length_b   1.000
_cell.length_c   1.000
_cell.angle_alpha   90.00
_cell.angle_beta   90.00
_cell.angle_gamma   90.00
#
_symmetry.space_group_name_H-M   'P 1'
#
loop_
_entity.id
_entity.type
_entity.pdbx_description
1 polymer ?
#
loop_
_entity_poly.entity_id
_entity_poly.type
_entity_poly.pdbx_seq_one_letter_code
_entity_poly.pdbx_strand_id
1 'polypeptide(L)'
;MSFLCLNMQKKTGKQQKKYTVAVCAIFKNESVFLKEWLEYHLLIGVEHFYLYNNFSEDNYQDILAPYIEKGQVTLTEWPVQFGQLPAYKDCFQKAKDETRWIAYIDLDEFICLRREQNIRNWIQKYDKYPTVYVNWKQFGTSGRLQHDDSQLVIEQYTACWP
;
A
#
# COMPACT_ATOMS: atom_id res chain seq x y z
N MET A 1 -2.88 11.24 10.10
CA MET A 1 -1.73 11.57 9.22
C MET A 1 -2.17 11.47 7.78
N SER A 2 -1.40 11.97 6.85
CA SER A 2 -1.68 11.81 5.41
C SER A 2 -0.68 10.81 4.87
N PHE A 3 -1.08 9.90 3.98
CA PHE A 3 -0.11 9.04 3.35
C PHE A 3 0.64 9.78 2.21
N LEU A 4 1.86 9.33 1.95
CA LEU A 4 2.80 9.99 1.07
C LEU A 4 3.00 9.21 -0.22
N CYS A 5 2.64 9.80 -1.37
CA CYS A 5 3.06 9.31 -2.68
C CYS A 5 4.30 10.06 -3.15
N LEU A 6 5.40 9.36 -3.37
CA LEU A 6 6.65 9.93 -3.90
C LEU A 6 6.76 9.69 -5.40
N ASN A 7 7.07 10.74 -6.14
CA ASN A 7 7.42 10.67 -7.55
C ASN A 7 8.90 10.30 -7.71
N MET A 8 9.15 9.13 -8.26
CA MET A 8 10.49 8.57 -8.45
C MET A 8 11.12 8.95 -9.78
N GLN A 9 10.50 9.83 -10.57
CA GLN A 9 11.07 10.26 -11.85
C GLN A 9 12.28 11.15 -11.64
N LYS A 10 13.42 10.76 -12.22
CA LYS A 10 14.56 11.67 -12.39
C LYS A 10 14.18 12.70 -13.47
N LYS A 11 14.52 13.97 -13.26
CA LYS A 11 14.31 15.06 -14.24
C LYS A 11 15.05 14.87 -15.58
N THR A 12 15.92 13.88 -15.69
CA THR A 12 16.78 13.64 -16.86
C THR A 12 16.55 12.24 -17.41
N GLY A 13 15.85 12.18 -18.56
CA GLY A 13 15.68 10.98 -19.37
C GLY A 13 14.39 10.19 -19.11
N LYS A 14 13.64 9.94 -20.19
CA LYS A 14 12.45 9.05 -20.20
C LYS A 14 12.88 7.58 -20.11
N GLN A 15 13.41 7.12 -18.99
CA GLN A 15 13.52 5.69 -18.77
C GLN A 15 12.12 5.17 -18.42
N GLN A 16 11.58 4.28 -19.23
CA GLN A 16 10.29 3.64 -18.97
C GLN A 16 10.42 2.81 -17.69
N LYS A 17 9.65 3.13 -16.67
CA LYS A 17 9.59 2.39 -15.41
C LYS A 17 8.75 1.13 -15.61
N LYS A 18 9.09 0.07 -14.88
CA LYS A 18 8.36 -1.20 -14.88
C LYS A 18 6.94 -1.03 -14.36
N TYR A 19 6.79 -0.21 -13.30
CA TYR A 19 5.51 0.07 -12.65
C TYR A 19 5.20 1.58 -12.65
N THR A 20 3.95 1.93 -12.93
CA THR A 20 3.46 3.30 -12.77
C THR A 20 3.22 3.62 -11.31
N VAL A 21 2.55 2.72 -10.59
CA VAL A 21 2.25 2.86 -9.16
C VAL A 21 2.54 1.58 -8.42
N ALA A 22 3.35 1.69 -7.38
CA ALA A 22 3.55 0.63 -6.39
C ALA A 22 3.20 1.14 -4.99
N VAL A 23 2.98 0.21 -4.08
CA VAL A 23 2.72 0.49 -2.66
C VAL A 23 3.80 -0.16 -1.81
N CYS A 24 4.21 0.53 -0.75
CA CYS A 24 5.08 -0.01 0.30
C CYS A 24 4.32 -0.03 1.63
N ALA A 25 4.34 -1.17 2.30
CA ALA A 25 3.79 -1.33 3.65
C ALA A 25 4.71 -2.18 4.52
N ILE A 26 4.72 -1.88 5.82
CA ILE A 26 5.32 -2.73 6.85
C ILE A 26 4.19 -3.27 7.72
N PHE A 27 4.26 -4.55 8.10
CA PHE A 27 3.18 -5.20 8.83
C PHE A 27 3.69 -6.14 9.91
N LYS A 28 2.82 -6.39 10.90
CA LYS A 28 3.04 -7.37 11.96
C LYS A 28 1.72 -7.99 12.40
N ASN A 29 1.55 -9.31 12.19
CA ASN A 29 0.36 -10.07 12.59
C ASN A 29 -0.95 -9.50 12.03
N GLU A 30 -0.95 -9.16 10.74
CA GLU A 30 -2.09 -8.55 10.04
C GLU A 30 -2.58 -9.42 8.87
N SER A 31 -2.35 -10.75 8.95
CA SER A 31 -2.72 -11.69 7.89
C SER A 31 -4.21 -11.63 7.51
N VAL A 32 -5.09 -11.37 8.46
CA VAL A 32 -6.54 -11.26 8.24
C VAL A 32 -6.92 -10.13 7.28
N PHE A 33 -6.11 -9.08 7.18
CA PHE A 33 -6.36 -7.92 6.32
C PHE A 33 -5.66 -8.00 4.97
N LEU A 34 -4.56 -8.78 4.87
CA LEU A 34 -3.67 -8.81 3.71
C LEU A 34 -4.39 -9.09 2.40
N LYS A 35 -5.28 -10.10 2.36
CA LYS A 35 -5.95 -10.48 1.12
C LYS A 35 -6.86 -9.39 0.59
N GLU A 36 -7.75 -8.87 1.44
CA GLU A 36 -8.66 -7.78 1.06
C GLU A 36 -7.91 -6.55 0.61
N TRP A 37 -6.89 -6.15 1.37
CA TRP A 37 -6.09 -4.97 1.09
C TRP A 37 -5.33 -5.09 -0.25
N LEU A 38 -4.74 -6.25 -0.55
CA LEU A 38 -4.06 -6.50 -1.83
C LEU A 38 -5.04 -6.48 -3.00
N GLU A 39 -6.15 -7.23 -2.90
CA GLU A 39 -7.15 -7.31 -3.97
C GLU A 39 -7.78 -5.94 -4.25
N TYR A 40 -8.09 -5.16 -3.21
CA TYR A 40 -8.61 -3.81 -3.36
C TYR A 40 -7.64 -2.92 -4.13
N HIS A 41 -6.37 -2.90 -3.73
CA HIS A 41 -5.39 -2.04 -4.37
C HIS A 41 -5.03 -2.50 -5.80
N LEU A 42 -5.01 -3.80 -6.07
CA LEU A 42 -4.92 -4.33 -7.43
C LEU A 42 -6.12 -3.89 -8.28
N LEU A 43 -7.34 -3.95 -7.75
CA LEU A 43 -8.56 -3.54 -8.44
C LEU A 43 -8.51 -2.06 -8.88
N ILE A 44 -8.01 -1.17 -8.04
CA ILE A 44 -7.86 0.25 -8.38
C ILE A 44 -6.61 0.55 -9.24
N GLY A 45 -5.79 -0.46 -9.56
CA GLY A 45 -4.72 -0.36 -10.55
C GLY A 45 -3.31 -0.17 -9.99
N VAL A 46 -3.06 -0.51 -8.71
CA VAL A 46 -1.71 -0.70 -8.17
C VAL A 46 -1.08 -1.90 -8.86
N GLU A 47 0.18 -1.81 -9.26
CA GLU A 47 0.83 -2.82 -10.09
C GLU A 47 1.81 -3.69 -9.30
N HIS A 48 2.33 -3.19 -8.16
CA HIS A 48 3.30 -3.91 -7.35
C HIS A 48 3.27 -3.47 -5.89
N PHE A 49 3.62 -4.41 -4.99
CA PHE A 49 3.69 -4.19 -3.55
C PHE A 49 5.06 -4.58 -3.02
N TYR A 50 5.68 -3.69 -2.27
CA TYR A 50 6.88 -3.94 -1.46
C TYR A 50 6.43 -4.10 -0.01
N LEU A 51 6.36 -5.35 0.47
CA LEU A 51 5.87 -5.69 1.80
C LEU A 51 7.03 -6.06 2.73
N TYR A 52 7.01 -5.52 3.93
CA TYR A 52 8.02 -5.73 4.95
C TYR A 52 7.40 -6.42 6.16
N ASN A 53 7.75 -7.71 6.36
CA ASN A 53 7.30 -8.46 7.53
C ASN A 53 8.11 -8.08 8.75
N ASN A 54 7.47 -7.47 9.76
CA ASN A 54 8.11 -7.04 11.00
C ASN A 54 7.73 -7.94 12.18
N PHE A 55 8.36 -9.12 12.28
CA PHE A 55 8.13 -10.11 13.32
C PHE A 55 6.71 -10.69 13.36
N SER A 56 6.07 -10.96 12.23
CA SER A 56 4.78 -11.68 12.24
C SER A 56 4.98 -13.16 12.53
N GLU A 57 4.03 -13.72 13.29
CA GLU A 57 3.96 -15.13 13.67
C GLU A 57 2.68 -15.80 13.14
N ASP A 58 1.85 -15.05 12.41
CA ASP A 58 0.61 -15.50 11.79
C ASP A 58 0.86 -16.15 10.40
N ASN A 59 -0.21 -16.54 9.71
CA ASN A 59 -0.14 -17.27 8.44
C ASN A 59 0.03 -16.38 7.19
N TYR A 60 0.67 -15.21 7.31
CA TYR A 60 0.85 -14.25 6.20
C TYR A 60 1.51 -14.89 4.96
N GLN A 61 2.40 -15.87 5.15
CA GLN A 61 3.13 -16.52 4.07
C GLN A 61 2.21 -17.24 3.08
N ASP A 62 1.24 -18.01 3.60
CA ASP A 62 0.27 -18.73 2.77
C ASP A 62 -0.60 -17.77 1.97
N ILE A 63 -0.94 -16.62 2.56
CA ILE A 63 -1.74 -15.59 1.91
C ILE A 63 -0.94 -14.89 0.82
N LEU A 64 0.33 -14.60 1.06
CA LEU A 64 1.17 -13.85 0.11
C LEU A 64 1.73 -14.71 -1.02
N ALA A 65 1.86 -16.04 -0.83
CA ALA A 65 2.47 -16.95 -1.80
C ALA A 65 1.94 -16.77 -3.24
N PRO A 66 0.61 -16.75 -3.51
CA PRO A 66 0.10 -16.60 -4.87
C PRO A 66 0.41 -15.24 -5.51
N TYR A 67 0.57 -14.18 -4.71
CA TYR A 67 0.93 -12.84 -5.21
C TYR A 67 2.43 -12.72 -5.48
N ILE A 68 3.25 -13.40 -4.68
CA ILE A 68 4.69 -13.50 -4.90
C ILE A 68 4.99 -14.28 -6.18
N GLU A 69 4.34 -15.43 -6.38
CA GLU A 69 4.46 -16.24 -7.61
C GLU A 69 4.07 -15.46 -8.87
N LYS A 70 3.04 -14.61 -8.79
CA LYS A 70 2.62 -13.72 -9.89
C LYS A 70 3.54 -12.51 -10.07
N GLY A 71 4.53 -12.32 -9.22
CA GLY A 71 5.41 -11.15 -9.25
C GLY A 71 4.74 -9.82 -8.85
N GLN A 72 3.58 -9.89 -8.18
CA GLN A 72 2.84 -8.72 -7.70
C GLN A 72 3.36 -8.22 -6.35
N VAL A 73 3.97 -9.10 -5.55
CA VAL A 73 4.52 -8.79 -4.23
C VAL A 73 6.01 -9.11 -4.18
N THR A 74 6.79 -8.18 -3.65
CA THR A 74 8.15 -8.39 -3.15
C THR A 74 8.09 -8.38 -1.63
N LEU A 75 8.24 -9.56 -1.00
CA LEU A 75 8.28 -9.70 0.45
C LEU A 75 9.73 -9.56 0.94
N THR A 76 9.92 -8.80 2.02
CA THR A 76 11.19 -8.64 2.72
C THR A 76 10.99 -8.95 4.20
N GLU A 77 11.73 -9.92 4.73
CA GLU A 77 11.80 -10.13 6.17
C GLU A 77 12.55 -8.96 6.82
N TRP A 78 11.91 -8.31 7.79
CA TRP A 78 12.39 -7.07 8.38
C TRP A 78 12.35 -7.10 9.91
N PRO A 79 13.15 -7.93 10.57
CA PRO A 79 13.16 -8.07 12.02
C PRO A 79 13.91 -6.90 12.70
N VAL A 80 13.43 -5.68 12.51
CA VAL A 80 14.04 -4.45 13.01
C VAL A 80 13.07 -3.74 13.93
N GLN A 81 13.46 -3.50 15.19
CA GLN A 81 12.65 -2.71 16.12
C GLN A 81 12.55 -1.26 15.63
N PHE A 82 11.36 -0.66 15.77
CA PHE A 82 11.06 0.68 15.24
C PHE A 82 11.37 0.80 13.74
N GLY A 83 11.12 -0.31 13.01
CA GLY A 83 11.62 -0.56 11.66
C GLY A 83 10.91 0.20 10.52
N GLN A 84 9.84 0.98 10.77
CA GLN A 84 9.03 1.56 9.70
C GLN A 84 9.82 2.54 8.81
N LEU A 85 10.46 3.55 9.38
CA LEU A 85 11.26 4.50 8.58
C LEU A 85 12.47 3.87 7.90
N PRO A 86 13.23 2.96 8.55
CA PRO A 86 14.25 2.18 7.87
C PRO A 86 13.71 1.32 6.72
N ALA A 87 12.55 0.65 6.88
CA ALA A 87 11.90 -0.13 5.82
C ALA A 87 11.51 0.74 4.62
N TYR A 88 10.95 1.92 4.87
CA TYR A 88 10.60 2.88 3.82
C TYR A 88 11.83 3.39 3.05
N LYS A 89 12.97 3.60 3.74
CA LYS A 89 14.24 3.95 3.09
C LYS A 89 14.78 2.82 2.22
N ASP A 90 14.73 1.58 2.70
CA ASP A 90 15.12 0.40 1.94
C ASP A 90 14.23 0.22 0.72
N CYS A 91 12.91 0.31 0.91
CA CYS A 91 11.94 0.27 -0.17
C CYS A 91 12.22 1.34 -1.24
N PHE A 92 12.50 2.58 -0.82
CA PHE A 92 12.86 3.65 -1.74
C PHE A 92 14.07 3.26 -2.61
N GLN A 93 15.11 2.69 -2.03
CA GLN A 93 16.31 2.30 -2.78
C GLN A 93 16.02 1.17 -3.79
N LYS A 94 15.18 0.20 -3.43
CA LYS A 94 14.74 -0.89 -4.32
C LYS A 94 13.83 -0.40 -5.43
N ALA A 95 12.83 0.42 -5.09
CA ALA A 95 11.77 0.85 -6.01
C ALA A 95 12.16 1.98 -6.96
N LYS A 96 13.15 2.82 -6.60
CA LYS A 96 13.47 4.07 -7.32
C LYS A 96 13.78 3.92 -8.81
N ASP A 97 14.30 2.76 -9.22
CA ASP A 97 14.64 2.50 -10.62
C ASP A 97 13.54 1.73 -11.37
N GLU A 98 12.62 1.09 -10.66
CA GLU A 98 11.54 0.28 -11.22
C GLU A 98 10.18 0.98 -11.24
N THR A 99 9.93 1.85 -10.28
CA THR A 99 8.61 2.44 -10.02
C THR A 99 8.60 3.93 -10.30
N ARG A 100 7.52 4.44 -10.91
CA ARG A 100 7.32 5.87 -11.14
C ARG A 100 6.79 6.59 -9.91
N TRP A 101 5.76 6.03 -9.27
CA TRP A 101 5.14 6.52 -8.05
C TRP A 101 5.09 5.43 -7.01
N ILE A 102 5.49 5.74 -5.78
CA ILE A 102 5.35 4.83 -4.65
C ILE A 102 4.51 5.47 -3.55
N ALA A 103 3.47 4.77 -3.11
CA ALA A 103 2.68 5.14 -1.95
C ALA A 103 3.17 4.38 -0.72
N TYR A 104 3.27 5.07 0.40
CA TYR A 104 3.59 4.50 1.72
C TYR A 104 2.32 4.56 2.56
N ILE A 105 1.72 3.41 2.79
CA ILE A 105 0.46 3.26 3.53
C ILE A 105 0.51 2.05 4.44
N ASP A 106 -0.29 2.03 5.50
CA ASP A 106 -0.43 0.89 6.40
C ASP A 106 -1.50 -0.10 5.87
N LEU A 107 -1.55 -1.33 6.41
CA LEU A 107 -2.47 -2.38 5.91
C LEU A 107 -3.95 -2.15 6.30
N ASP A 108 -4.24 -1.18 7.12
CA ASP A 108 -5.58 -0.72 7.46
C ASP A 108 -6.01 0.55 6.68
N GLU A 109 -5.19 0.98 5.72
CA GLU A 109 -5.44 2.15 4.89
C GLU A 109 -5.84 1.76 3.46
N PHE A 110 -6.95 2.32 2.97
CA PHE A 110 -7.49 2.08 1.64
C PHE A 110 -7.51 3.36 0.82
N ILE A 111 -6.86 3.37 -0.36
CA ILE A 111 -6.80 4.54 -1.24
C ILE A 111 -8.16 4.73 -1.93
N CYS A 112 -8.94 5.72 -1.51
CA CYS A 112 -10.26 5.99 -2.07
C CYS A 112 -10.20 7.00 -3.23
N LEU A 113 -10.48 6.54 -4.43
CA LEU A 113 -10.56 7.35 -5.65
C LEU A 113 -11.99 7.84 -5.87
N ARG A 114 -12.28 9.13 -5.57
CA ARG A 114 -13.65 9.66 -5.62
C ARG A 114 -14.23 9.84 -7.03
N ARG A 115 -13.39 10.10 -8.03
CA ARG A 115 -13.81 10.45 -9.41
C ARG A 115 -13.16 9.62 -10.49
N GLU A 116 -12.13 8.88 -10.14
CA GLU A 116 -11.38 8.00 -11.03
C GLU A 116 -11.53 6.57 -10.54
N GLN A 117 -11.53 5.62 -11.45
CA GLN A 117 -11.56 4.20 -11.10
C GLN A 117 -10.15 3.56 -11.07
N ASN A 118 -9.14 4.29 -11.58
CA ASN A 118 -7.79 3.77 -11.70
C ASN A 118 -6.77 4.79 -11.19
N ILE A 119 -5.95 4.33 -10.23
CA ILE A 119 -4.96 5.18 -9.57
C ILE A 119 -3.88 5.70 -10.53
N ARG A 120 -3.55 4.95 -11.58
CA ARG A 120 -2.57 5.37 -12.60
C ARG A 120 -3.03 6.60 -13.34
N ASN A 121 -4.32 6.65 -13.71
CA ASN A 121 -4.90 7.81 -14.38
C ASN A 121 -4.99 9.02 -13.44
N TRP A 122 -5.32 8.76 -12.19
CA TRP A 122 -5.40 9.80 -11.17
C TRP A 122 -4.05 10.44 -10.89
N ILE A 123 -3.01 9.65 -10.65
CA ILE A 123 -1.70 10.13 -10.22
C ILE A 123 -0.93 10.85 -11.35
N GLN A 124 -1.18 10.53 -12.62
CA GLN A 124 -0.55 11.20 -13.76
C GLN A 124 -0.83 12.71 -13.79
N LYS A 125 -1.96 13.15 -13.24
CA LYS A 125 -2.30 14.57 -13.13
C LYS A 125 -1.29 15.35 -12.26
N TYR A 126 -0.54 14.63 -11.43
CA TYR A 126 0.42 15.17 -10.48
C TYR A 126 1.89 14.99 -10.88
N ASP A 127 2.16 14.54 -12.10
CA ASP A 127 3.53 14.22 -12.58
C ASP A 127 4.55 15.36 -12.44
N LYS A 128 4.09 16.59 -12.45
CA LYS A 128 4.95 17.78 -12.26
C LYS A 128 5.40 17.97 -10.80
N TYR A 129 4.78 17.28 -9.85
CA TYR A 129 5.09 17.40 -8.43
C TYR A 129 5.98 16.23 -7.97
N PRO A 130 6.92 16.47 -7.07
CA PRO A 130 7.76 15.40 -6.51
C PRO A 130 7.01 14.53 -5.52
N THR A 131 5.90 15.03 -4.95
CA THR A 131 5.18 14.41 -3.85
C THR A 131 3.71 14.80 -3.90
N VAL A 132 2.85 13.86 -3.55
CA VAL A 132 1.42 14.08 -3.32
C VAL A 132 1.08 13.58 -1.92
N TYR A 133 0.48 14.45 -1.11
CA TYR A 133 -0.10 14.08 0.17
C TYR A 133 -1.60 13.83 -0.01
N VAL A 134 -2.10 12.74 0.54
CA VAL A 134 -3.52 12.40 0.52
C VAL A 134 -4.06 12.47 1.95
N ASN A 135 -5.14 13.21 2.14
CA ASN A 135 -5.74 13.39 3.45
C ASN A 135 -6.38 12.08 3.94
N TRP A 136 -6.16 11.80 5.18
CA TRP A 136 -6.78 10.71 5.89
C TRP A 136 -8.25 11.01 6.16
N LYS A 137 -9.07 9.98 6.01
CA LYS A 137 -10.40 9.93 6.59
C LYS A 137 -10.45 8.75 7.54
N GLN A 138 -10.59 9.02 8.83
CA GLN A 138 -10.58 8.01 9.86
C GLN A 138 -11.98 7.47 10.08
N PHE A 139 -12.10 6.14 10.10
CA PHE A 139 -13.33 5.44 10.41
C PHE A 139 -13.24 4.84 11.81
N GLY A 140 -14.35 4.89 12.55
CA GLY A 140 -14.47 4.24 13.85
C GLY A 140 -15.00 2.83 13.74
N THR A 141 -15.28 2.19 14.87
CA THR A 141 -15.75 0.80 14.95
C THR A 141 -17.15 0.59 14.35
N SER A 142 -17.86 1.65 13.98
CA SER A 142 -19.27 1.58 13.51
C SER A 142 -20.21 0.88 14.52
N GLY A 143 -19.90 0.99 15.82
CA GLY A 143 -20.63 0.34 16.91
C GLY A 143 -20.33 -1.15 17.10
N ARG A 144 -19.35 -1.72 16.41
CA ARG A 144 -18.92 -3.11 16.56
C ARG A 144 -17.97 -3.25 17.74
N LEU A 145 -18.12 -4.33 18.49
CA LEU A 145 -17.25 -4.68 19.63
C LEU A 145 -16.11 -5.63 19.20
N GLN A 146 -16.29 -6.34 18.10
CA GLN A 146 -15.32 -7.30 17.55
C GLN A 146 -15.30 -7.21 16.03
N HIS A 147 -14.15 -7.53 15.45
CA HIS A 147 -14.00 -7.74 14.01
C HIS A 147 -14.66 -9.05 13.60
N ASP A 148 -15.33 -9.07 12.46
CA ASP A 148 -15.91 -10.25 11.85
C ASP A 148 -15.07 -10.67 10.64
N ASP A 149 -14.24 -11.70 10.79
CA ASP A 149 -13.31 -12.17 9.75
C ASP A 149 -14.03 -12.69 8.49
N SER A 150 -15.34 -12.88 8.54
CA SER A 150 -16.15 -13.31 7.38
C SER A 150 -16.61 -12.16 6.48
N GLN A 151 -16.43 -10.91 6.92
CA GLN A 151 -16.85 -9.70 6.21
C GLN A 151 -15.64 -8.83 5.84
N LEU A 152 -15.78 -8.06 4.77
CA LEU A 152 -14.74 -7.12 4.36
C LEU A 152 -14.61 -5.96 5.35
N VAL A 153 -13.39 -5.52 5.59
CA VAL A 153 -13.07 -4.36 6.44
C VAL A 153 -13.81 -3.11 5.98
N ILE A 154 -13.81 -2.85 4.66
CA ILE A 154 -14.47 -1.69 4.05
C ILE A 154 -15.99 -1.71 4.17
N GLU A 155 -16.61 -2.87 4.42
CA GLU A 155 -18.05 -3.02 4.65
C GLU A 155 -18.40 -2.90 6.13
N GLN A 156 -17.49 -3.29 7.01
CA GLN A 156 -17.72 -3.27 8.46
C GLN A 156 -17.57 -1.88 9.07
N TYR A 157 -16.57 -1.11 8.65
CA TYR A 157 -16.17 0.16 9.26
C TYR A 157 -16.58 1.33 8.37
N THR A 158 -17.86 1.69 8.40
CA THR A 158 -18.44 2.72 7.52
C THR A 158 -18.70 4.06 8.21
N ALA A 159 -18.71 4.09 9.55
CA ALA A 159 -18.93 5.31 10.31
C ALA A 159 -17.62 6.10 10.45
N CYS A 160 -17.62 7.33 9.93
CA CYS A 160 -16.47 8.24 10.03
C CYS A 160 -16.84 9.50 10.80
N TRP A 161 -15.84 10.15 11.37
CA TRP A 161 -15.99 11.48 11.92
C TRP A 161 -16.25 12.50 10.80
N PRO A 162 -17.10 13.50 11.03
CA PRO A 162 -17.42 14.52 10.05
C PRO A 162 -16.22 15.38 9.65
#